data_50c5dcfff0aa57c42497f496fc0b7175
#
_entry.id   50c5dcfff0aa57c42497f496fc0b7175
#
_cell.length_a   1.000
_cell.length_b   1.000
_cell.length_c   1.000
_cell.angle_alpha   90.00
_cell.angle_beta   90.00
_cell.angle_gamma   90.00
#
_symmetry.space_group_name_H-M   'P 1'
#
loop_
_entity.id
_entity.type
_entity.pdbx_description
1 polymer ?
#
loop_
_entity_poly.entity_id
_entity_poly.type
_entity_poly.pdbx_seq_one_letter_code
_entity_poly.pdbx_strand_id
1 'polypeptide(L)'
;SGLPLVPEDKRNPMLTTTYGTGELILDALEQGCRHFIVGIGGSATNDAGLGMLQALGFRFLDKRGNLLGTGGRIMSQVASIDTSAVHPALKEARFTIACDVRNPFCGSDGAAYVFASQKGADAKMVKELDTGMQALSRVILSTTGKDISDIPGAGAAGGMGGGFLAFLNAELKPGIRLMLDFGKRITGADLIFTGEGRADRQTVMGKVPSGILEEARKQNIPVIVLAGSIEDAAQMNRAGFQGIFSITPGPVTMEKAMEPEFARENIRRLVTQICSVIHPFATR
;
A
#
# COMPACT_ATOMS: atom_id res chain seq x y z
N SER A 1 -11.92 5.27 -2.37
CA SER A 1 -11.16 4.89 -3.60
C SER A 1 -10.67 3.43 -3.57
N GLY A 2 -11.27 2.58 -2.74
CA GLY A 2 -10.91 1.16 -2.61
C GLY A 2 -11.44 0.29 -3.76
N LEU A 3 -10.63 -0.67 -4.23
CA LEU A 3 -10.98 -1.58 -5.32
C LEU A 3 -12.24 -2.43 -5.04
N PRO A 4 -12.48 -2.94 -3.81
CA PRO A 4 -13.70 -3.70 -3.51
C PRO A 4 -14.99 -2.88 -3.62
N LEU A 5 -14.92 -1.55 -3.63
CA LEU A 5 -16.08 -0.66 -3.75
C LEU A 5 -16.48 -0.40 -5.20
N VAL A 6 -15.63 -0.81 -6.17
CA VAL A 6 -15.88 -0.61 -7.60
C VAL A 6 -16.27 -1.96 -8.22
N PRO A 7 -17.50 -2.11 -8.73
CA PRO A 7 -17.92 -3.29 -9.48
C PRO A 7 -16.93 -3.61 -10.60
N GLU A 8 -16.71 -4.88 -10.87
CA GLU A 8 -15.65 -5.34 -11.77
C GLU A 8 -15.81 -4.79 -13.19
N ASP A 9 -17.03 -4.74 -13.68
CA ASP A 9 -17.43 -4.17 -14.98
C ASP A 9 -17.25 -2.63 -15.06
N LYS A 10 -17.08 -1.95 -13.92
CA LYS A 10 -16.90 -0.49 -13.83
C LYS A 10 -15.48 -0.08 -13.48
N ARG A 11 -14.56 -1.03 -13.32
CA ARG A 11 -13.16 -0.73 -13.03
C ARG A 11 -12.50 -0.09 -14.25
N ASN A 12 -12.09 1.16 -14.10
CA ASN A 12 -11.37 1.91 -15.11
C ASN A 12 -10.51 3.00 -14.47
N PRO A 13 -9.17 2.82 -14.36
CA PRO A 13 -8.30 3.77 -13.68
C PRO A 13 -8.11 5.10 -14.42
N MET A 14 -8.55 5.20 -15.67
CA MET A 14 -8.62 6.49 -16.38
C MET A 14 -9.73 7.40 -15.82
N LEU A 15 -10.77 6.81 -15.20
CA LEU A 15 -11.97 7.51 -14.72
C LEU A 15 -12.10 7.54 -13.21
N THR A 16 -11.63 6.51 -12.51
CA THR A 16 -11.69 6.46 -11.04
C THR A 16 -10.82 7.55 -10.42
N THR A 17 -11.27 8.07 -9.28
CA THR A 17 -10.64 9.21 -8.63
C THR A 17 -10.43 8.99 -7.13
N THR A 18 -9.40 9.62 -6.60
CA THR A 18 -9.11 9.67 -5.15
C THR A 18 -9.88 10.78 -4.42
N TYR A 19 -10.83 11.46 -5.08
CA TYR A 19 -11.55 12.62 -4.54
C TYR A 19 -12.17 12.33 -3.16
N GLY A 20 -12.87 11.22 -3.01
CA GLY A 20 -13.47 10.81 -1.72
C GLY A 20 -12.46 10.59 -0.59
N THR A 21 -11.20 10.23 -0.91
CA THR A 21 -10.13 10.21 0.11
C THR A 21 -9.82 11.62 0.60
N GLY A 22 -9.83 12.59 -0.30
CA GLY A 22 -9.65 14.01 0.06
C GLY A 22 -10.80 14.56 0.89
N GLU A 23 -12.04 14.18 0.59
CA GLU A 23 -13.23 14.57 1.39
C GLU A 23 -13.12 14.06 2.84
N LEU A 24 -12.69 12.82 3.04
CA LEU A 24 -12.47 12.28 4.39
C LEU A 24 -11.36 13.01 5.14
N ILE A 25 -10.29 13.41 4.45
CA ILE A 25 -9.22 14.20 5.05
C ILE A 25 -9.72 15.61 5.39
N LEU A 26 -10.51 16.21 4.50
CA LEU A 26 -11.07 17.54 4.70
C LEU A 26 -11.99 17.57 5.93
N ASP A 27 -12.94 16.62 6.03
CA ASP A 27 -13.83 16.50 7.17
C ASP A 27 -13.06 16.37 8.50
N ALA A 28 -12.02 15.52 8.51
CA ALA A 28 -11.18 15.37 9.70
C ALA A 28 -10.38 16.66 10.04
N LEU A 29 -9.90 17.41 9.03
CA LEU A 29 -9.25 18.70 9.24
C LEU A 29 -10.21 19.73 9.86
N GLU A 30 -11.46 19.78 9.39
CA GLU A 30 -12.52 20.65 9.91
C GLU A 30 -12.88 20.29 11.36
N GLN A 31 -12.80 19.00 11.72
CA GLN A 31 -12.97 18.52 13.09
C GLN A 31 -11.73 18.76 13.98
N GLY A 32 -10.70 19.42 13.48
CA GLY A 32 -9.50 19.79 14.23
C GLY A 32 -8.37 18.75 14.21
N CYS A 33 -8.49 17.65 13.46
CA CYS A 33 -7.40 16.68 13.30
C CYS A 33 -6.21 17.32 12.57
N ARG A 34 -4.99 17.02 13.03
CA ARG A 34 -3.73 17.51 12.43
C ARG A 34 -2.71 16.39 12.22
N HIS A 35 -2.89 15.23 12.81
CA HIS A 35 -2.04 14.07 12.63
C HIS A 35 -2.84 12.95 11.98
N PHE A 36 -2.40 12.53 10.79
CA PHE A 36 -3.10 11.54 9.97
C PHE A 36 -2.24 10.30 9.79
N ILE A 37 -2.85 9.14 9.97
CA ILE A 37 -2.30 7.85 9.52
C ILE A 37 -3.22 7.36 8.42
N VAL A 38 -2.68 7.21 7.21
CA VAL A 38 -3.47 6.86 6.03
C VAL A 38 -2.97 5.56 5.43
N GLY A 39 -3.83 4.53 5.42
CA GLY A 39 -3.60 3.30 4.67
C GLY A 39 -4.01 3.49 3.20
N ILE A 40 -3.10 3.20 2.28
CA ILE A 40 -3.32 3.40 0.84
C ILE A 40 -3.39 2.10 0.03
N GLY A 41 -3.40 0.96 0.70
CA GLY A 41 -3.52 -0.35 0.05
C GLY A 41 -4.89 -0.60 -0.60
N GLY A 42 -4.92 -1.46 -1.62
CA GLY A 42 -6.15 -1.90 -2.28
C GLY A 42 -6.89 -0.82 -3.09
N SER A 43 -6.18 0.15 -3.66
CA SER A 43 -6.78 1.26 -4.42
C SER A 43 -7.33 0.83 -5.80
N ALA A 44 -8.43 1.48 -6.23
CA ALA A 44 -9.03 1.35 -7.57
C ALA A 44 -8.54 2.42 -8.56
N THR A 45 -7.68 3.34 -8.12
CA THR A 45 -7.36 4.58 -8.81
C THR A 45 -5.94 4.61 -9.35
N ASN A 46 -5.70 5.42 -10.40
CA ASN A 46 -4.37 5.75 -10.89
C ASN A 46 -4.37 7.22 -11.35
N ASP A 47 -4.70 8.11 -10.43
CA ASP A 47 -4.81 9.55 -10.66
C ASP A 47 -3.73 10.36 -9.92
N ALA A 48 -2.66 9.71 -9.46
CA ALA A 48 -1.56 10.32 -8.71
C ALA A 48 -2.01 11.09 -7.45
N GLY A 49 -3.21 10.81 -6.93
CA GLY A 49 -3.80 11.55 -5.82
C GLY A 49 -4.40 12.91 -6.21
N LEU A 50 -4.54 13.20 -7.51
CA LEU A 50 -5.06 14.50 -7.97
C LEU A 50 -6.47 14.76 -7.43
N GLY A 51 -7.36 13.76 -7.44
CA GLY A 51 -8.70 13.93 -6.89
C GLY A 51 -8.68 14.25 -5.39
N MET A 52 -7.85 13.58 -4.61
CA MET A 52 -7.65 13.88 -3.19
C MET A 52 -7.20 15.32 -2.99
N LEU A 53 -6.22 15.76 -3.75
CA LEU A 53 -5.71 17.13 -3.68
C LEU A 53 -6.78 18.17 -4.12
N GLN A 54 -7.60 17.85 -5.14
CA GLN A 54 -8.72 18.71 -5.55
C GLN A 54 -9.73 18.92 -4.42
N ALA A 55 -10.11 17.88 -3.70
CA ALA A 55 -11.00 18.01 -2.54
C ALA A 55 -10.39 18.87 -1.42
N LEU A 56 -9.07 18.93 -1.34
CA LEU A 56 -8.32 19.74 -0.37
C LEU A 56 -8.05 21.17 -0.88
N GLY A 57 -8.57 21.54 -2.05
CA GLY A 57 -8.52 22.88 -2.60
C GLY A 57 -7.42 23.16 -3.62
N PHE A 58 -6.63 22.15 -4.01
CA PHE A 58 -5.70 22.29 -5.13
C PHE A 58 -6.47 22.34 -6.45
N ARG A 59 -5.98 23.13 -7.41
CA ARG A 59 -6.58 23.25 -8.75
C ARG A 59 -5.54 22.88 -9.80
N PHE A 60 -5.91 21.95 -10.68
CA PHE A 60 -5.07 21.50 -11.78
C PHE A 60 -5.59 22.11 -13.07
N LEU A 61 -4.74 22.82 -13.79
CA LEU A 61 -5.11 23.64 -14.95
C LEU A 61 -4.42 23.11 -16.20
N ASP A 62 -5.14 23.19 -17.33
CA ASP A 62 -4.59 22.91 -18.65
C ASP A 62 -3.73 24.07 -19.17
N LYS A 63 -3.15 23.92 -20.36
CA LYS A 63 -2.33 24.96 -21.02
C LYS A 63 -3.09 26.27 -21.31
N ARG A 64 -4.42 26.24 -21.29
CA ARG A 64 -5.28 27.43 -21.51
C ARG A 64 -5.76 28.04 -20.19
N GLY A 65 -5.37 27.46 -19.06
CA GLY A 65 -5.81 27.92 -17.74
C GLY A 65 -7.19 27.39 -17.34
N ASN A 66 -7.77 26.43 -18.06
CA ASN A 66 -9.04 25.83 -17.68
C ASN A 66 -8.85 24.78 -16.61
N LEU A 67 -9.81 24.68 -15.68
CA LEU A 67 -9.84 23.67 -14.64
C LEU A 67 -10.04 22.28 -15.26
N LEU A 68 -9.20 21.33 -14.85
CA LEU A 68 -9.32 19.94 -15.24
C LEU A 68 -10.32 19.19 -14.35
N GLY A 69 -10.98 18.17 -14.92
CA GLY A 69 -11.87 17.26 -14.20
C GLY A 69 -11.11 16.29 -13.28
N THR A 70 -11.58 15.04 -13.18
CA THR A 70 -11.02 14.01 -12.31
C THR A 70 -10.59 12.75 -13.09
N GLY A 71 -9.89 11.85 -12.39
CA GLY A 71 -9.46 10.55 -12.90
C GLY A 71 -8.06 10.56 -13.51
N GLY A 72 -7.52 9.38 -13.80
CA GLY A 72 -6.15 9.23 -14.30
C GLY A 72 -5.90 9.92 -15.65
N ARG A 73 -6.93 10.02 -16.48
CA ARG A 73 -6.84 10.64 -17.83
C ARG A 73 -6.40 12.11 -17.84
N ILE A 74 -6.55 12.83 -16.71
CA ILE A 74 -6.20 14.25 -16.68
C ILE A 74 -4.71 14.49 -16.47
N MET A 75 -3.95 13.51 -15.98
CA MET A 75 -2.54 13.69 -15.60
C MET A 75 -1.68 14.26 -16.73
N SER A 76 -1.89 13.82 -17.98
CA SER A 76 -1.15 14.31 -19.15
C SER A 76 -1.54 15.73 -19.58
N GLN A 77 -2.65 16.25 -19.07
CA GLN A 77 -3.19 17.56 -19.45
C GLN A 77 -2.80 18.65 -18.45
N VAL A 78 -2.31 18.28 -17.25
CA VAL A 78 -1.90 19.25 -16.23
C VAL A 78 -0.72 20.07 -16.75
N ALA A 79 -0.91 21.38 -16.84
CA ALA A 79 0.12 22.33 -17.23
C ALA A 79 0.57 23.22 -16.07
N SER A 80 -0.31 23.49 -15.10
CA SER A 80 0.01 24.25 -13.90
C SER A 80 -0.88 23.82 -12.72
N ILE A 81 -0.42 24.12 -11.52
CA ILE A 81 -1.06 23.76 -10.26
C ILE A 81 -1.25 25.04 -9.45
N ASP A 82 -2.52 25.40 -9.20
CA ASP A 82 -2.87 26.53 -8.36
C ASP A 82 -3.17 26.05 -6.93
N THR A 83 -2.48 26.63 -5.97
CA THR A 83 -2.57 26.33 -4.55
C THR A 83 -3.28 27.42 -3.73
N SER A 84 -3.83 28.43 -4.38
CA SER A 84 -4.41 29.60 -3.70
C SER A 84 -5.62 29.30 -2.84
N ALA A 85 -6.37 28.23 -3.16
CA ALA A 85 -7.57 27.79 -2.45
C ALA A 85 -7.36 26.57 -1.53
N VAL A 86 -6.11 26.19 -1.30
CA VAL A 86 -5.76 25.03 -0.44
C VAL A 86 -6.18 25.30 1.00
N HIS A 87 -6.81 24.28 1.62
CA HIS A 87 -7.28 24.37 3.00
C HIS A 87 -6.14 24.76 3.96
N PRO A 88 -6.27 25.86 4.74
CA PRO A 88 -5.16 26.43 5.50
C PRO A 88 -4.60 25.49 6.57
N ALA A 89 -5.43 24.64 7.17
CA ALA A 89 -5.02 23.68 8.19
C ALA A 89 -4.02 22.61 7.68
N LEU A 90 -3.87 22.45 6.36
CA LEU A 90 -2.87 21.55 5.78
C LEU A 90 -1.43 21.96 6.08
N LYS A 91 -1.18 23.25 6.35
CA LYS A 91 0.15 23.74 6.74
C LYS A 91 0.64 23.16 8.07
N GLU A 92 -0.30 22.86 8.98
CA GLU A 92 -0.02 22.31 10.30
C GLU A 92 -0.17 20.77 10.35
N ALA A 93 -0.86 20.21 9.35
CA ALA A 93 -1.14 18.79 9.30
C ALA A 93 0.11 17.97 8.95
N ARG A 94 0.23 16.79 9.57
CA ARG A 94 1.26 15.79 9.29
C ARG A 94 0.61 14.49 8.88
N PHE A 95 1.17 13.88 7.85
CA PHE A 95 0.63 12.64 7.28
C PHE A 95 1.67 11.54 7.37
N THR A 96 1.30 10.42 7.96
CA THR A 96 2.06 9.18 7.91
C THR A 96 1.31 8.17 7.06
N ILE A 97 1.91 7.78 5.95
CA ILE A 97 1.27 6.93 4.95
C ILE A 97 1.77 5.49 5.12
N ALA A 98 0.84 4.58 5.41
CA ALA A 98 1.13 3.15 5.45
C ALA A 98 1.35 2.64 4.01
N CYS A 99 2.60 2.34 3.66
CA CYS A 99 2.99 1.93 2.33
C CYS A 99 3.97 0.76 2.41
N ASP A 100 3.54 -0.42 1.97
CA ASP A 100 4.35 -1.66 1.98
C ASP A 100 4.99 -1.96 0.62
N VAL A 101 4.76 -1.10 -0.40
CA VAL A 101 5.39 -1.24 -1.72
C VAL A 101 6.45 -0.18 -1.94
N ARG A 102 7.44 -0.49 -2.77
CA ARG A 102 8.59 0.38 -3.06
C ARG A 102 8.63 0.89 -4.49
N ASN A 103 7.57 0.65 -5.26
CA ASN A 103 7.49 1.04 -6.65
C ASN A 103 7.66 2.55 -6.84
N PRO A 104 8.46 3.00 -7.81
CA PRO A 104 8.61 4.40 -8.15
C PRO A 104 7.30 4.98 -8.71
N PHE A 105 7.24 6.29 -8.87
CA PHE A 105 6.03 6.96 -9.33
C PHE A 105 5.64 6.53 -10.74
N CYS A 106 6.57 6.51 -11.68
CA CYS A 106 6.37 6.17 -13.09
C CYS A 106 7.50 5.28 -13.63
N GLY A 107 7.41 4.87 -14.90
CA GLY A 107 8.36 3.97 -15.55
C GLY A 107 7.97 2.50 -15.46
N SER A 108 8.82 1.59 -15.95
CA SER A 108 8.54 0.15 -16.06
C SER A 108 8.13 -0.52 -14.74
N ASP A 109 8.69 -0.06 -13.64
CA ASP A 109 8.41 -0.55 -12.29
C ASP A 109 7.45 0.37 -11.52
N GLY A 110 6.90 1.39 -12.21
CA GLY A 110 6.03 2.42 -11.66
C GLY A 110 4.58 1.98 -11.49
N ALA A 111 3.78 2.90 -10.96
CA ALA A 111 2.39 2.66 -10.58
C ALA A 111 1.53 2.08 -11.70
N ALA A 112 1.62 2.64 -12.91
CA ALA A 112 0.76 2.25 -14.02
C ALA A 112 1.10 0.84 -14.51
N TYR A 113 2.37 0.56 -14.80
CA TYR A 113 2.79 -0.73 -15.32
C TYR A 113 2.57 -1.88 -14.34
N VAL A 114 2.78 -1.65 -13.05
CA VAL A 114 2.70 -2.72 -12.04
C VAL A 114 1.26 -2.93 -11.55
N PHE A 115 0.45 -1.87 -11.43
CA PHE A 115 -0.82 -1.97 -10.71
C PHE A 115 -2.07 -1.60 -11.51
N ALA A 116 -1.96 -0.96 -12.69
CA ALA A 116 -3.15 -0.46 -13.36
C ALA A 116 -4.01 -1.57 -13.98
N SER A 117 -3.41 -2.67 -14.44
CA SER A 117 -4.17 -3.79 -15.07
C SER A 117 -5.16 -4.43 -14.10
N GLN A 118 -4.79 -4.65 -12.83
CA GLN A 118 -5.73 -5.18 -11.81
C GLN A 118 -6.88 -4.22 -11.49
N LYS A 119 -6.77 -2.95 -11.91
CA LYS A 119 -7.78 -1.90 -11.76
C LYS A 119 -8.64 -1.72 -13.02
N GLY A 120 -8.48 -2.60 -14.00
CA GLY A 120 -9.24 -2.60 -15.24
C GLY A 120 -8.58 -1.87 -16.43
N ALA A 121 -7.29 -1.54 -16.35
CA ALA A 121 -6.58 -0.95 -17.49
C ALA A 121 -6.15 -2.01 -18.50
N ASP A 122 -6.40 -1.76 -19.77
CA ASP A 122 -5.76 -2.46 -20.88
C ASP A 122 -4.34 -1.94 -21.13
N ALA A 123 -3.60 -2.58 -22.04
CA ALA A 123 -2.21 -2.22 -22.35
C ALA A 123 -2.05 -0.77 -22.89
N LYS A 124 -3.05 -0.26 -23.61
CA LYS A 124 -3.06 1.12 -24.10
C LYS A 124 -3.24 2.10 -22.96
N MET A 125 -4.20 1.86 -22.08
CA MET A 125 -4.45 2.67 -20.88
C MET A 125 -3.23 2.69 -19.97
N VAL A 126 -2.55 1.54 -19.75
CA VAL A 126 -1.31 1.49 -18.95
C VAL A 126 -0.26 2.45 -19.48
N LYS A 127 -0.02 2.44 -20.80
CA LYS A 127 0.94 3.33 -21.43
C LYS A 127 0.53 4.80 -21.35
N GLU A 128 -0.76 5.10 -21.54
CA GLU A 128 -1.30 6.46 -21.42
C GLU A 128 -1.18 6.99 -19.98
N LEU A 129 -1.49 6.16 -18.98
CA LEU A 129 -1.36 6.51 -17.57
C LEU A 129 0.09 6.79 -17.21
N ASP A 130 1.03 5.94 -17.60
CA ASP A 130 2.45 6.14 -17.31
C ASP A 130 2.99 7.41 -17.98
N THR A 131 2.64 7.64 -19.24
CA THR A 131 2.99 8.88 -19.94
C THR A 131 2.44 10.11 -19.22
N GLY A 132 1.21 10.02 -18.72
CA GLY A 132 0.57 11.06 -17.92
C GLY A 132 1.30 11.29 -16.59
N MET A 133 1.71 10.23 -15.91
CA MET A 133 2.49 10.33 -14.67
C MET A 133 3.85 10.96 -14.89
N GLN A 134 4.57 10.60 -15.97
CA GLN A 134 5.83 11.23 -16.34
C GLN A 134 5.67 12.73 -16.67
N ALA A 135 4.59 13.11 -17.34
CA ALA A 135 4.30 14.51 -17.62
C ALA A 135 3.99 15.28 -16.32
N LEU A 136 3.16 14.69 -15.46
CA LEU A 136 2.76 15.27 -14.18
C LEU A 136 3.96 15.42 -13.23
N SER A 137 4.89 14.45 -13.17
CA SER A 137 6.07 14.54 -12.29
C SER A 137 6.93 15.76 -12.61
N ARG A 138 7.06 16.14 -13.90
CA ARG A 138 7.75 17.35 -14.31
C ARG A 138 7.04 18.63 -13.85
N VAL A 139 5.71 18.65 -13.92
CA VAL A 139 4.92 19.78 -13.41
C VAL A 139 5.03 19.88 -11.90
N ILE A 140 4.99 18.74 -11.19
CA ILE A 140 5.19 18.70 -9.74
C ILE A 140 6.57 19.25 -9.37
N LEU A 141 7.63 18.79 -10.05
CA LEU A 141 9.00 19.26 -9.82
C LEU A 141 9.09 20.79 -10.02
N SER A 142 8.53 21.31 -11.10
CA SER A 142 8.57 22.78 -11.38
C SER A 142 7.77 23.58 -10.36
N THR A 143 6.70 23.03 -9.78
CA THR A 143 5.82 23.72 -8.83
C THR A 143 6.33 23.65 -7.39
N THR A 144 6.87 22.50 -6.98
CA THR A 144 7.22 22.20 -5.56
C THR A 144 8.72 22.12 -5.30
N GLY A 145 9.54 22.00 -6.35
CA GLY A 145 10.96 21.71 -6.26
C GLY A 145 11.27 20.25 -5.88
N LYS A 146 10.26 19.38 -5.74
CA LYS A 146 10.43 17.98 -5.33
C LYS A 146 10.35 17.06 -6.54
N ASP A 147 11.40 16.29 -6.78
CA ASP A 147 11.36 15.17 -7.74
C ASP A 147 10.82 13.93 -7.02
N ILE A 148 9.68 13.44 -7.49
CA ILE A 148 9.03 12.25 -6.92
C ILE A 148 9.14 11.02 -7.84
N SER A 149 9.79 11.15 -8.99
CA SER A 149 9.79 10.14 -10.05
C SER A 149 10.28 8.78 -9.57
N ASP A 150 11.39 8.78 -8.83
CA ASP A 150 12.09 7.56 -8.39
C ASP A 150 12.01 7.30 -6.89
N ILE A 151 11.21 8.09 -6.14
CA ILE A 151 11.07 7.88 -4.69
C ILE A 151 10.39 6.53 -4.44
N PRO A 152 11.00 5.63 -3.66
CA PRO A 152 10.40 4.35 -3.32
C PRO A 152 9.05 4.53 -2.61
N GLY A 153 8.00 3.92 -3.17
CA GLY A 153 6.64 4.02 -2.66
C GLY A 153 5.82 5.18 -3.24
N ALA A 154 6.43 6.09 -4.00
CA ALA A 154 5.67 7.17 -4.66
C ALA A 154 4.61 6.63 -5.64
N GLY A 155 4.85 5.45 -6.25
CA GLY A 155 3.89 4.76 -7.12
C GLY A 155 2.74 4.06 -6.37
N ALA A 156 2.81 3.95 -5.06
CA ALA A 156 1.76 3.30 -4.28
C ALA A 156 0.39 3.92 -4.54
N ALA A 157 -0.64 3.06 -4.58
CA ALA A 157 -2.02 3.46 -4.82
C ALA A 157 -2.23 4.30 -6.10
N GLY A 158 -1.56 3.92 -7.19
CA GLY A 158 -1.67 4.63 -8.46
C GLY A 158 -1.07 6.03 -8.43
N GLY A 159 0.03 6.20 -7.71
CA GLY A 159 0.76 7.45 -7.57
C GLY A 159 0.26 8.35 -6.43
N MET A 160 -0.75 7.95 -5.66
CA MET A 160 -1.23 8.74 -4.52
C MET A 160 -0.13 8.94 -3.47
N GLY A 161 0.78 7.94 -3.28
CA GLY A 161 1.98 8.09 -2.46
C GLY A 161 2.82 9.30 -2.87
N GLY A 162 3.04 9.49 -4.16
CA GLY A 162 3.72 10.67 -4.73
C GLY A 162 2.97 11.97 -4.47
N GLY A 163 1.64 11.97 -4.62
CA GLY A 163 0.80 13.12 -4.31
C GLY A 163 0.94 13.57 -2.85
N PHE A 164 0.92 12.63 -1.90
CA PHE A 164 1.17 12.92 -0.49
C PHE A 164 2.56 13.52 -0.25
N LEU A 165 3.59 12.92 -0.83
CA LEU A 165 4.98 13.39 -0.68
C LEU A 165 5.19 14.78 -1.26
N ALA A 166 4.59 15.07 -2.40
CA ALA A 166 4.77 16.33 -3.11
C ALA A 166 4.12 17.52 -2.41
N PHE A 167 2.85 17.37 -2.00
CA PHE A 167 1.98 18.48 -1.63
C PHE A 167 1.59 18.52 -0.15
N LEU A 168 1.63 17.40 0.52
CA LEU A 168 1.27 17.29 1.92
C LEU A 168 2.53 16.98 2.73
N ASN A 169 2.63 17.47 3.95
CA ASN A 169 3.77 17.16 4.81
C ASN A 169 3.73 15.68 5.26
N ALA A 170 4.07 14.80 4.32
CA ALA A 170 3.89 13.36 4.43
C ALA A 170 5.20 12.57 4.45
N GLU A 171 5.21 11.48 5.20
CA GLU A 171 6.24 10.44 5.19
C GLU A 171 5.61 9.08 4.85
N LEU A 172 6.31 8.28 4.05
CA LEU A 172 5.91 6.90 3.80
C LEU A 172 6.57 5.99 4.83
N LYS A 173 5.79 5.15 5.48
CA LYS A 173 6.28 4.14 6.44
C LYS A 173 5.69 2.77 6.13
N PRO A 174 6.46 1.69 6.28
CA PRO A 174 5.89 0.34 6.27
C PRO A 174 4.75 0.23 7.28
N GLY A 175 3.63 -0.39 6.87
CA GLY A 175 2.43 -0.49 7.71
C GLY A 175 2.70 -1.12 9.07
N ILE A 176 3.59 -2.12 9.12
CA ILE A 176 4.00 -2.75 10.38
C ILE A 176 4.66 -1.78 11.36
N ARG A 177 5.41 -0.78 10.88
CA ARG A 177 6.04 0.25 11.74
C ARG A 177 5.03 1.24 12.32
N LEU A 178 3.82 1.27 11.78
CA LEU A 178 2.71 2.09 12.30
C LEU A 178 1.91 1.37 13.39
N MET A 179 2.12 0.07 13.56
CA MET A 179 1.60 -0.66 14.70
C MET A 179 2.39 -0.22 15.95
N LEU A 180 1.88 0.82 16.60
CA LEU A 180 2.47 1.39 17.81
C LEU A 180 2.82 0.28 18.81
N ASP A 181 4.07 0.28 19.28
CA ASP A 181 4.58 -0.63 20.31
C ASP A 181 4.66 -2.13 19.95
N PHE A 182 4.66 -2.50 18.64
CA PHE A 182 4.77 -3.92 18.28
C PHE A 182 6.01 -4.56 18.94
N GLY A 183 7.18 -3.91 18.89
CA GLY A 183 8.39 -4.40 19.54
C GLY A 183 8.23 -4.63 21.05
N LYS A 184 7.48 -3.76 21.75
CA LYS A 184 7.17 -3.96 23.17
C LYS A 184 6.18 -5.09 23.40
N ARG A 185 5.21 -5.27 22.51
CA ARG A 185 4.18 -6.31 22.63
C ARG A 185 4.74 -7.73 22.47
N ILE A 186 5.84 -7.89 21.74
CA ILE A 186 6.50 -9.17 21.56
C ILE A 186 7.57 -9.46 22.62
N THR A 187 7.87 -8.52 23.50
CA THR A 187 8.88 -8.72 24.55
C THR A 187 8.51 -9.90 25.46
N GLY A 188 9.44 -10.84 25.57
CA GLY A 188 9.25 -12.06 26.35
C GLY A 188 8.46 -13.17 25.62
N ALA A 189 8.18 -12.99 24.34
CA ALA A 189 7.61 -14.09 23.54
C ALA A 189 8.69 -15.12 23.19
N ASP A 190 8.36 -16.39 23.32
CA ASP A 190 9.24 -17.50 22.94
C ASP A 190 9.20 -17.80 21.43
N LEU A 191 8.09 -17.46 20.78
CA LEU A 191 7.83 -17.72 19.36
C LEU A 191 6.77 -16.77 18.82
N ILE A 192 6.91 -16.35 17.58
CA ILE A 192 5.90 -15.58 16.86
C ILE A 192 5.37 -16.36 15.67
N PHE A 193 4.05 -16.43 15.55
CA PHE A 193 3.37 -16.85 14.35
C PHE A 193 2.88 -15.60 13.59
N THR A 194 3.20 -15.54 12.29
CA THR A 194 2.65 -14.53 11.39
C THR A 194 1.95 -15.21 10.21
N GLY A 195 1.02 -14.52 9.56
CA GLY A 195 0.22 -15.11 8.49
C GLY A 195 0.16 -14.26 7.24
N GLU A 196 0.02 -14.93 6.09
CA GLU A 196 -0.18 -14.30 4.79
C GLU A 196 -1.02 -15.20 3.88
N GLY A 197 -1.77 -14.61 2.94
CA GLY A 197 -2.53 -15.41 1.96
C GLY A 197 -1.61 -16.23 1.04
N ARG A 198 -0.54 -15.61 0.53
CA ARG A 198 0.48 -16.24 -0.31
C ARG A 198 1.86 -15.79 0.14
N ALA A 199 2.69 -16.74 0.48
CA ALA A 199 4.08 -16.53 0.85
C ALA A 199 4.96 -16.65 -0.40
N ASP A 200 5.48 -15.52 -0.88
CA ASP A 200 6.29 -15.38 -2.08
C ASP A 200 7.50 -14.46 -1.84
N ARG A 201 8.21 -14.08 -2.91
CA ARG A 201 9.35 -13.15 -2.82
C ARG A 201 9.01 -11.80 -2.20
N GLN A 202 7.78 -11.33 -2.34
CA GLN A 202 7.35 -10.05 -1.77
C GLN A 202 7.18 -10.13 -0.24
N THR A 203 6.97 -11.31 0.31
CA THR A 203 6.86 -11.55 1.76
C THR A 203 8.11 -11.07 2.51
N VAL A 204 9.29 -11.13 1.89
CA VAL A 204 10.56 -10.66 2.46
C VAL A 204 10.92 -9.21 2.07
N MET A 205 10.07 -8.55 1.27
CA MET A 205 10.36 -7.24 0.68
C MET A 205 9.54 -6.07 1.30
N GLY A 206 9.24 -6.13 2.60
CA GLY A 206 8.60 -5.00 3.31
C GLY A 206 7.13 -5.20 3.66
N LYS A 207 6.54 -6.37 3.41
CA LYS A 207 5.20 -6.73 3.89
C LYS A 207 5.21 -7.03 5.40
N VAL A 208 4.02 -7.21 5.98
CA VAL A 208 3.83 -7.45 7.42
C VAL A 208 4.78 -8.54 7.99
N PRO A 209 4.94 -9.74 7.37
CA PRO A 209 5.84 -10.74 7.92
C PRO A 209 7.29 -10.29 8.01
N SER A 210 7.81 -9.54 7.02
CA SER A 210 9.20 -9.06 7.06
C SER A 210 9.42 -8.00 8.14
N GLY A 211 8.45 -7.13 8.38
CA GLY A 211 8.52 -6.15 9.47
C GLY A 211 8.45 -6.81 10.86
N ILE A 212 7.63 -7.86 11.00
CA ILE A 212 7.59 -8.70 12.21
C ILE A 212 8.93 -9.35 12.44
N LEU A 213 9.54 -9.94 11.39
CA LEU A 213 10.86 -10.56 11.47
C LEU A 213 11.95 -9.56 11.89
N GLU A 214 11.92 -8.33 11.37
CA GLU A 214 12.87 -7.27 11.73
C GLU A 214 12.81 -6.95 13.24
N GLU A 215 11.60 -6.79 13.78
CA GLU A 215 11.42 -6.51 15.21
C GLU A 215 11.73 -7.72 16.10
N ALA A 216 11.34 -8.92 15.67
CA ALA A 216 11.61 -10.16 16.39
C ALA A 216 13.13 -10.46 16.51
N ARG A 217 13.89 -10.18 15.45
CA ARG A 217 15.35 -10.32 15.45
C ARG A 217 16.06 -9.48 16.50
N LYS A 218 15.56 -8.27 16.78
CA LYS A 218 16.14 -7.38 17.81
C LYS A 218 16.08 -8.01 19.21
N GLN A 219 15.17 -8.96 19.39
CA GLN A 219 14.92 -9.65 20.64
C GLN A 219 15.24 -11.17 20.58
N ASN A 220 15.83 -11.64 19.47
CA ASN A 220 16.16 -13.03 19.21
C ASN A 220 14.94 -13.97 19.27
N ILE A 221 13.76 -13.49 18.90
CA ILE A 221 12.53 -14.27 18.91
C ILE A 221 12.37 -14.97 17.56
N PRO A 222 12.19 -16.30 17.51
CA PRO A 222 11.93 -17.02 16.27
C PRO A 222 10.56 -16.67 15.66
N VAL A 223 10.50 -16.67 14.32
CA VAL A 223 9.26 -16.34 13.58
C VAL A 223 8.90 -17.45 12.62
N ILE A 224 7.66 -17.93 12.70
CA ILE A 224 7.07 -18.90 11.79
C ILE A 224 6.02 -18.20 10.92
N VAL A 225 6.04 -18.46 9.61
CA VAL A 225 5.04 -18.00 8.66
C VAL A 225 4.02 -19.10 8.37
N LEU A 226 2.74 -18.76 8.49
CA LEU A 226 1.62 -19.60 8.08
C LEU A 226 1.00 -18.97 6.82
N ALA A 227 0.87 -19.72 5.73
CA ALA A 227 0.37 -19.17 4.48
C ALA A 227 -0.64 -20.09 3.80
N GLY A 228 -1.57 -19.52 3.05
CA GLY A 228 -2.50 -20.30 2.21
C GLY A 228 -1.77 -21.06 1.10
N SER A 229 -0.75 -20.41 0.49
CA SER A 229 0.15 -21.02 -0.48
C SER A 229 1.59 -20.54 -0.30
N ILE A 230 2.55 -21.35 -0.71
CA ILE A 230 4.00 -21.06 -0.56
C ILE A 230 4.67 -21.24 -1.92
N GLU A 231 5.42 -20.24 -2.36
CA GLU A 231 6.14 -20.28 -3.64
C GLU A 231 7.64 -20.53 -3.46
N ASP A 232 8.30 -19.91 -2.48
CA ASP A 232 9.75 -20.05 -2.23
C ASP A 232 10.07 -20.04 -0.73
N ALA A 233 9.86 -21.17 -0.07
CA ALA A 233 10.18 -21.33 1.34
C ALA A 233 11.70 -21.16 1.61
N ALA A 234 12.57 -21.59 0.68
CA ALA A 234 14.01 -21.53 0.87
C ALA A 234 14.52 -20.08 0.92
N GLN A 235 13.96 -19.20 0.13
CA GLN A 235 14.28 -17.77 0.18
C GLN A 235 13.86 -17.15 1.53
N MET A 236 12.69 -17.51 2.03
CA MET A 236 12.21 -17.01 3.33
C MET A 236 13.04 -17.55 4.50
N ASN A 237 13.47 -18.82 4.47
CA ASN A 237 14.39 -19.33 5.46
C ASN A 237 15.74 -18.59 5.43
N ARG A 238 16.30 -18.32 4.21
CA ARG A 238 17.51 -17.49 4.07
C ARG A 238 17.29 -16.06 4.60
N ALA A 239 16.08 -15.53 4.48
CA ALA A 239 15.73 -14.25 5.07
C ALA A 239 15.59 -14.31 6.59
N GLY A 240 15.56 -15.50 7.22
CA GLY A 240 15.64 -15.73 8.66
C GLY A 240 14.34 -16.15 9.34
N PHE A 241 13.30 -16.48 8.59
CA PHE A 241 12.15 -17.17 9.15
C PHE A 241 12.54 -18.62 9.50
N GLN A 242 12.16 -19.08 10.69
CA GLN A 242 12.49 -20.42 11.19
C GLN A 242 11.64 -21.52 10.57
N GLY A 243 10.41 -21.20 10.18
CA GLY A 243 9.53 -22.15 9.52
C GLY A 243 8.52 -21.44 8.63
N ILE A 244 8.19 -22.08 7.51
CA ILE A 244 7.17 -21.62 6.58
C ILE A 244 6.25 -22.80 6.30
N PHE A 245 4.97 -22.66 6.69
CA PHE A 245 4.03 -23.76 6.61
C PHE A 245 2.77 -23.37 5.85
N SER A 246 2.31 -24.27 4.96
CA SER A 246 1.00 -24.11 4.33
C SER A 246 -0.11 -24.51 5.30
N ILE A 247 -1.12 -23.67 5.44
CA ILE A 247 -2.34 -24.01 6.17
C ILE A 247 -3.26 -24.92 5.35
N THR A 248 -3.05 -24.98 4.02
CA THR A 248 -3.86 -25.79 3.11
C THR A 248 -3.44 -27.26 3.21
N PRO A 249 -4.33 -28.17 3.62
CA PRO A 249 -3.96 -29.56 3.95
C PRO A 249 -3.71 -30.44 2.74
N GLY A 250 -4.02 -29.96 1.53
CA GLY A 250 -3.90 -30.68 0.27
C GLY A 250 -4.61 -29.95 -0.87
N PRO A 251 -4.80 -30.57 -2.03
CA PRO A 251 -5.52 -29.97 -3.14
C PRO A 251 -6.95 -29.62 -2.76
N VAL A 252 -7.28 -28.34 -2.80
CA VAL A 252 -8.61 -27.77 -2.59
C VAL A 252 -8.85 -26.64 -3.59
N THR A 253 -10.11 -26.34 -3.89
CA THR A 253 -10.43 -25.17 -4.72
C THR A 253 -10.09 -23.88 -3.98
N MET A 254 -9.83 -22.80 -4.72
CA MET A 254 -9.56 -21.48 -4.13
C MET A 254 -10.75 -21.02 -3.26
N GLU A 255 -11.98 -21.23 -3.72
CA GLU A 255 -13.20 -20.90 -2.97
C GLU A 255 -13.21 -21.58 -1.60
N LYS A 256 -12.93 -22.90 -1.56
CA LYS A 256 -12.86 -23.65 -0.31
C LYS A 256 -11.73 -23.18 0.60
N ALA A 257 -10.56 -22.89 0.03
CA ALA A 257 -9.41 -22.39 0.78
C ALA A 257 -9.69 -21.01 1.42
N MET A 258 -10.55 -20.21 0.80
CA MET A 258 -10.93 -18.87 1.26
C MET A 258 -12.10 -18.86 2.26
N GLU A 259 -12.74 -20.00 2.51
CA GLU A 259 -13.79 -20.10 3.54
C GLU A 259 -13.22 -19.84 4.95
N PRO A 260 -13.75 -18.87 5.72
CA PRO A 260 -13.18 -18.49 7.02
C PRO A 260 -13.09 -19.65 8.03
N GLU A 261 -14.13 -20.49 8.11
CA GLU A 261 -14.14 -21.62 9.05
C GLU A 261 -13.12 -22.69 8.64
N PHE A 262 -13.01 -22.99 7.36
CA PHE A 262 -12.01 -23.92 6.84
C PHE A 262 -10.58 -23.42 7.11
N ALA A 263 -10.29 -22.17 6.87
CA ALA A 263 -9.00 -21.56 7.14
C ALA A 263 -8.68 -21.56 8.64
N ARG A 264 -9.65 -21.21 9.50
CA ARG A 264 -9.50 -21.18 10.96
C ARG A 264 -9.16 -22.57 11.52
N GLU A 265 -9.87 -23.60 11.10
CA GLU A 265 -9.64 -24.96 11.55
C GLU A 265 -8.27 -25.48 11.12
N ASN A 266 -7.86 -25.19 9.91
CA ASN A 266 -6.53 -25.59 9.42
C ASN A 266 -5.41 -24.86 10.14
N ILE A 267 -5.55 -23.56 10.43
CA ILE A 267 -4.58 -22.83 11.26
C ILE A 267 -4.50 -23.47 12.66
N ARG A 268 -5.64 -23.71 13.30
CA ARG A 268 -5.68 -24.32 14.63
C ARG A 268 -4.96 -25.66 14.64
N ARG A 269 -5.29 -26.54 13.70
CA ARG A 269 -4.67 -27.87 13.57
C ARG A 269 -3.17 -27.77 13.38
N LEU A 270 -2.71 -26.91 12.46
CA LEU A 270 -1.30 -26.77 12.14
C LEU A 270 -0.51 -26.20 13.32
N VAL A 271 -1.01 -25.14 13.96
CA VAL A 271 -0.35 -24.54 15.14
C VAL A 271 -0.26 -25.56 16.28
N THR A 272 -1.33 -26.33 16.53
CA THR A 272 -1.31 -27.40 17.54
C THR A 272 -0.20 -28.39 17.27
N GLN A 273 -0.01 -28.85 16.02
CA GLN A 273 1.06 -29.80 15.68
C GLN A 273 2.44 -29.18 15.87
N ILE A 274 2.64 -27.93 15.44
CA ILE A 274 3.93 -27.24 15.62
C ILE A 274 4.25 -27.07 17.10
N CYS A 275 3.30 -26.62 17.91
CA CYS A 275 3.49 -26.45 19.35
C CYS A 275 3.76 -27.79 20.06
N SER A 276 3.10 -28.88 19.66
CA SER A 276 3.34 -30.20 20.21
C SER A 276 4.76 -30.70 19.95
N VAL A 277 5.38 -30.33 18.83
CA VAL A 277 6.78 -30.65 18.53
C VAL A 277 7.74 -29.80 19.34
N ILE A 278 7.42 -28.50 19.55
CA ILE A 278 8.31 -27.55 20.23
C ILE A 278 8.29 -27.72 21.75
N HIS A 279 7.12 -28.04 22.32
CA HIS A 279 6.90 -28.10 23.77
C HIS A 279 7.94 -28.95 24.53
N PRO A 280 8.35 -30.16 24.09
CA PRO A 280 9.35 -30.95 24.80
C PRO A 280 10.75 -30.31 24.88
N PHE A 281 11.03 -29.31 24.02
CA PHE A 281 12.32 -28.61 23.98
C PHE A 281 12.31 -27.32 24.74
N ALA A 282 11.11 -26.72 24.98
CA ALA A 282 10.94 -25.47 25.71
C ALA A 282 11.09 -25.62 27.25
N THR A 283 10.99 -26.83 27.75
CA THR A 283 11.06 -27.18 29.20
C THR A 283 12.45 -27.63 29.63
N ARG A 284 13.46 -27.52 28.78
CA ARG A 284 14.87 -27.78 29.08
C ARG A 284 15.66 -26.48 29.09
#